data_3d8c2cad65ec4777e98f4d03704c7f01
#
_entry.id   3d8c2cad65ec4777e98f4d03704c7f01
#
_cell.length_a   1.000
_cell.length_b   1.000
_cell.length_c   1.000
_cell.angle_alpha   90.00
_cell.angle_beta   90.00
_cell.angle_gamma   90.00
#
_symmetry.space_group_name_H-M   'P 1'
#
loop_
_entity.id
_entity.type
_entity.pdbx_description
1 polymer ?
#
loop_
_entity_poly.entity_id
_entity_poly.type
_entity_poly.pdbx_seq_one_letter_code
_entity_poly.pdbx_strand_id
1 'polypeptide(L)'
;MNRSTEIGFAAILICILAVAACAMSPWDQERADAHVNIGAAYLGSARYNDALKELLEAEKLSPRDPSVHYYLGITYYRKGLSDNAVDEFKKALALKPGYSEVQNYLGVIYLEKGQWDGAIQYFKDALSNPLYETPDKALFNIGMAYQGKKDFDKALKYLEEAKNKRPNTVPIALIDLHMGLICYDQGDFKKATTYFKSSIKTDPNLLQSRYGLGLSYLKLNDPEKAKTEFKAIVEAAPDTELGKEAKKSLDSLVSGRR
;
A
#
# COMPACT_ATOMS: atom_id res chain seq x y z
N MET A 1 -39.79 -21.96 50.56
CA MET A 1 -38.94 -21.35 49.50
C MET A 1 -37.86 -22.37 49.18
N ASN A 2 -37.78 -22.85 47.93
CA ASN A 2 -36.96 -24.04 47.60
C ASN A 2 -35.46 -23.67 47.45
N ARG A 3 -34.55 -24.42 48.13
CA ARG A 3 -33.09 -24.26 48.05
C ARG A 3 -32.58 -24.24 46.59
N SER A 4 -33.27 -24.88 45.67
CA SER A 4 -32.92 -24.89 44.23
C SER A 4 -33.14 -23.57 43.53
N THR A 5 -34.11 -22.75 43.96
CA THR A 5 -34.35 -21.43 43.41
C THR A 5 -33.33 -20.40 43.90
N GLU A 6 -32.82 -20.52 45.12
CA GLU A 6 -31.77 -19.63 45.62
C GLU A 6 -30.41 -19.89 44.96
N ILE A 7 -30.09 -21.16 44.66
CA ILE A 7 -28.86 -21.49 43.94
C ILE A 7 -28.92 -21.01 42.52
N GLY A 8 -30.10 -21.07 41.87
CA GLY A 8 -30.29 -20.54 40.50
C GLY A 8 -30.12 -19.02 40.42
N PHE A 9 -30.69 -18.29 41.41
CA PHE A 9 -30.54 -16.84 41.51
C PHE A 9 -29.10 -16.41 41.80
N ALA A 10 -28.40 -17.11 42.69
CA ALA A 10 -26.98 -16.83 42.97
C ALA A 10 -26.07 -17.10 41.75
N ALA A 11 -26.32 -18.18 41.03
CA ALA A 11 -25.56 -18.50 39.80
C ALA A 11 -25.79 -17.45 38.69
N ILE A 12 -27.01 -17.02 38.49
CA ILE A 12 -27.36 -15.94 37.55
C ILE A 12 -26.73 -14.61 37.95
N LEU A 13 -26.75 -14.28 39.25
CA LEU A 13 -26.15 -13.04 39.75
C LEU A 13 -24.60 -13.06 39.57
N ILE A 14 -23.96 -14.20 39.83
CA ILE A 14 -22.50 -14.37 39.63
C ILE A 14 -22.16 -14.27 38.11
N CYS A 15 -22.99 -14.84 37.23
CA CYS A 15 -22.79 -14.67 35.80
C CYS A 15 -22.97 -13.23 35.32
N ILE A 16 -23.96 -12.50 35.86
CA ILE A 16 -24.18 -11.07 35.56
C ILE A 16 -23.01 -10.22 36.08
N LEU A 17 -22.52 -10.50 37.29
CA LEU A 17 -21.37 -9.81 37.83
C LEU A 17 -20.06 -10.12 37.09
N ALA A 18 -19.88 -11.35 36.62
CA ALA A 18 -18.73 -11.74 35.81
C ALA A 18 -18.76 -11.07 34.41
N VAL A 19 -19.94 -10.91 33.82
CA VAL A 19 -20.10 -10.18 32.54
C VAL A 19 -19.87 -8.68 32.73
N ALA A 20 -20.34 -8.12 33.86
CA ALA A 20 -20.09 -6.71 34.18
C ALA A 20 -18.63 -6.41 34.48
N ALA A 21 -17.89 -7.37 35.08
CA ALA A 21 -16.45 -7.24 35.35
C ALA A 21 -15.58 -7.32 34.09
N CYS A 22 -16.12 -7.86 32.98
CA CYS A 22 -15.48 -7.88 31.67
C CYS A 22 -15.86 -6.69 30.78
N ALA A 23 -16.80 -5.86 31.20
CA ALA A 23 -17.16 -4.65 30.47
C ALA A 23 -16.12 -3.57 30.78
N MET A 24 -15.39 -3.13 29.75
CA MET A 24 -14.47 -2.00 29.85
C MET A 24 -15.20 -0.76 30.39
N SER A 25 -14.57 -0.03 31.31
CA SER A 25 -15.19 1.19 31.83
C SER A 25 -15.21 2.27 30.73
N PRO A 26 -16.24 3.13 30.69
CA PRO A 26 -16.27 4.26 29.74
C PRO A 26 -15.01 5.14 29.84
N TRP A 27 -14.44 5.29 31.02
CA TRP A 27 -13.21 6.04 31.27
C TRP A 27 -11.98 5.38 30.66
N ASP A 28 -11.89 4.05 30.67
CA ASP A 28 -10.77 3.33 30.05
C ASP A 28 -10.86 3.41 28.53
N GLN A 29 -12.08 3.38 27.96
CA GLN A 29 -12.28 3.60 26.53
C GLN A 29 -11.84 5.01 26.11
N GLU A 30 -12.28 6.05 26.79
CA GLU A 30 -11.92 7.44 26.50
C GLU A 30 -10.39 7.65 26.59
N ARG A 31 -9.74 7.05 27.59
CA ARG A 31 -8.29 7.08 27.71
C ARG A 31 -7.59 6.32 26.59
N ALA A 32 -8.10 5.15 26.22
CA ALA A 32 -7.58 4.39 25.10
C ALA A 32 -7.67 5.20 23.78
N ASP A 33 -8.81 5.82 23.52
CA ASP A 33 -9.02 6.68 22.34
C ASP A 33 -8.05 7.87 22.34
N ALA A 34 -7.79 8.48 23.50
CA ALA A 34 -6.81 9.55 23.63
C ALA A 34 -5.39 9.06 23.25
N HIS A 35 -4.97 7.91 23.77
CA HIS A 35 -3.67 7.30 23.41
C HIS A 35 -3.60 6.92 21.92
N VAL A 36 -4.67 6.41 21.34
CA VAL A 36 -4.75 6.13 19.87
C VAL A 36 -4.55 7.41 19.08
N ASN A 37 -5.25 8.49 19.44
CA ASN A 37 -5.13 9.78 18.73
C ASN A 37 -3.72 10.37 18.84
N ILE A 38 -3.08 10.30 20.00
CA ILE A 38 -1.69 10.75 20.20
C ILE A 38 -0.75 9.86 19.36
N GLY A 39 -0.93 8.54 19.42
CA GLY A 39 -0.16 7.59 18.61
C GLY A 39 -0.27 7.85 17.11
N ALA A 40 -1.48 8.11 16.61
CA ALA A 40 -1.73 8.48 15.22
C ALA A 40 -1.05 9.80 14.83
N ALA A 41 -1.05 10.80 15.72
CA ALA A 41 -0.35 12.07 15.49
C ALA A 41 1.18 11.86 15.41
N TYR A 42 1.75 11.00 16.28
CA TYR A 42 3.16 10.63 16.21
C TYR A 42 3.51 9.86 14.92
N LEU A 43 2.61 8.98 14.44
CA LEU A 43 2.77 8.31 13.13
C LEU A 43 2.83 9.33 11.99
N GLY A 44 1.96 10.32 11.99
CA GLY A 44 1.95 11.41 11.00
C GLY A 44 3.25 12.22 11.00
N SER A 45 3.93 12.30 12.16
CA SER A 45 5.21 12.99 12.33
C SER A 45 6.43 12.06 12.19
N ALA A 46 6.25 10.83 11.73
CA ALA A 46 7.27 9.79 11.61
C ALA A 46 8.01 9.44 12.95
N ARG A 47 7.41 9.77 14.09
CA ARG A 47 7.93 9.47 15.43
C ARG A 47 7.46 8.08 15.88
N TYR A 48 7.91 7.03 15.20
CA TYR A 48 7.38 5.67 15.33
C TYR A 48 7.57 5.05 16.73
N ASN A 49 8.64 5.41 17.45
CA ASN A 49 8.86 4.90 18.82
C ASN A 49 7.86 5.52 19.80
N ASP A 50 7.58 6.80 19.65
CA ASP A 50 6.61 7.49 20.50
C ASP A 50 5.19 7.01 20.20
N ALA A 51 4.87 6.82 18.91
CA ALA A 51 3.61 6.20 18.50
C ALA A 51 3.42 4.82 19.12
N LEU A 52 4.46 3.96 19.05
CA LEU A 52 4.39 2.61 19.62
C LEU A 52 4.12 2.65 21.13
N LYS A 53 4.78 3.55 21.87
CA LYS A 53 4.58 3.69 23.32
C LYS A 53 3.12 4.02 23.67
N GLU A 54 2.56 5.03 22.99
CA GLU A 54 1.18 5.43 23.24
C GLU A 54 0.17 4.32 22.85
N LEU A 55 0.39 3.67 21.71
CA LEU A 55 -0.50 2.62 21.24
C LEU A 55 -0.45 1.35 22.12
N LEU A 56 0.69 1.03 22.71
CA LEU A 56 0.78 -0.05 23.71
C LEU A 56 0.04 0.30 25.02
N GLU A 57 -0.01 1.58 25.40
CA GLU A 57 -0.87 1.99 26.54
C GLU A 57 -2.36 1.90 26.14
N ALA A 58 -2.73 2.26 24.89
CA ALA A 58 -4.07 2.04 24.39
C ALA A 58 -4.47 0.55 24.39
N GLU A 59 -3.56 -0.35 23.97
CA GLU A 59 -3.81 -1.81 23.99
C GLU A 59 -4.09 -2.34 25.40
N LYS A 60 -3.37 -1.86 26.42
CA LYS A 60 -3.62 -2.25 27.82
C LYS A 60 -5.00 -1.84 28.29
N LEU A 61 -5.47 -0.66 27.87
CA LEU A 61 -6.78 -0.12 28.24
C LEU A 61 -7.91 -0.75 27.43
N SER A 62 -7.71 -0.96 26.12
CA SER A 62 -8.71 -1.47 25.18
C SER A 62 -8.15 -2.54 24.26
N PRO A 63 -7.85 -3.76 24.76
CA PRO A 63 -7.22 -4.83 23.98
C PRO A 63 -8.15 -5.45 22.91
N ARG A 64 -9.42 -5.05 22.88
CA ARG A 64 -10.43 -5.53 21.92
C ARG A 64 -10.89 -4.45 20.94
N ASP A 65 -10.22 -3.31 20.90
CA ASP A 65 -10.51 -2.26 19.93
C ASP A 65 -9.72 -2.53 18.63
N PRO A 66 -10.40 -2.77 17.48
CA PRO A 66 -9.72 -3.01 16.22
C PRO A 66 -8.88 -1.82 15.76
N SER A 67 -9.18 -0.59 16.20
CA SER A 67 -8.40 0.60 15.83
C SER A 67 -7.04 0.62 16.49
N VAL A 68 -6.93 0.16 17.74
CA VAL A 68 -5.64 0.02 18.43
C VAL A 68 -4.71 -0.90 17.64
N HIS A 69 -5.19 -2.09 17.27
CA HIS A 69 -4.41 -3.06 16.51
C HIS A 69 -4.10 -2.57 15.08
N TYR A 70 -4.99 -1.81 14.48
CA TYR A 70 -4.74 -1.16 13.20
C TYR A 70 -3.56 -0.19 13.28
N TYR A 71 -3.54 0.72 14.25
CA TYR A 71 -2.45 1.69 14.41
C TYR A 71 -1.15 1.05 14.89
N LEU A 72 -1.21 0.02 15.74
CA LEU A 72 -0.04 -0.80 16.08
C LEU A 72 0.54 -1.48 14.83
N GLY A 73 -0.31 -2.07 14.01
CA GLY A 73 0.09 -2.68 12.73
C GLY A 73 0.80 -1.69 11.81
N ILE A 74 0.24 -0.48 11.63
CA ILE A 74 0.90 0.59 10.86
C ILE A 74 2.25 0.96 11.48
N THR A 75 2.30 1.10 12.80
CA THR A 75 3.54 1.49 13.50
C THR A 75 4.63 0.46 13.28
N TYR A 76 4.33 -0.83 13.45
CA TYR A 76 5.29 -1.90 13.19
C TYR A 76 5.72 -1.94 11.72
N TYR A 77 4.78 -1.79 10.78
CA TYR A 77 5.10 -1.72 9.36
C TYR A 77 6.06 -0.57 9.03
N ARG A 78 5.80 0.64 9.55
CA ARG A 78 6.67 1.81 9.37
C ARG A 78 8.06 1.65 10.00
N LYS A 79 8.18 0.80 11.02
CA LYS A 79 9.46 0.41 11.63
C LYS A 79 10.18 -0.72 10.87
N GLY A 80 9.63 -1.25 9.80
CA GLY A 80 10.17 -2.38 9.05
C GLY A 80 9.95 -3.74 9.72
N LEU A 81 9.10 -3.80 10.75
CA LEU A 81 8.77 -5.01 11.51
C LEU A 81 7.52 -5.68 10.92
N SER A 82 7.64 -6.15 9.67
CA SER A 82 6.49 -6.61 8.87
C SER A 82 5.75 -7.80 9.49
N ASP A 83 6.43 -8.70 10.20
CA ASP A 83 5.76 -9.85 10.83
C ASP A 83 4.91 -9.40 12.02
N ASN A 84 5.42 -8.51 12.87
CA ASN A 84 4.62 -7.90 13.95
C ASN A 84 3.42 -7.12 13.39
N ALA A 85 3.61 -6.40 12.28
CA ALA A 85 2.52 -5.71 11.62
C ALA A 85 1.42 -6.65 11.15
N VAL A 86 1.78 -7.79 10.55
CA VAL A 86 0.83 -8.83 10.11
C VAL A 86 0.03 -9.37 11.29
N ASP A 87 0.68 -9.62 12.43
CA ASP A 87 0.01 -10.14 13.63
C ASP A 87 -1.01 -9.14 14.17
N GLU A 88 -0.66 -7.87 14.27
CA GLU A 88 -1.58 -6.83 14.73
C GLU A 88 -2.74 -6.62 13.73
N PHE A 89 -2.46 -6.60 12.44
CA PHE A 89 -3.51 -6.51 11.42
C PHE A 89 -4.46 -7.72 11.44
N LYS A 90 -3.96 -8.92 11.70
CA LYS A 90 -4.83 -10.10 11.89
C LYS A 90 -5.72 -9.99 13.13
N LYS A 91 -5.19 -9.45 14.25
CA LYS A 91 -6.02 -9.15 15.43
C LYS A 91 -7.12 -8.14 15.09
N ALA A 92 -6.78 -7.06 14.38
CA ALA A 92 -7.76 -6.07 13.93
C ALA A 92 -8.86 -6.70 13.07
N LEU A 93 -8.51 -7.58 12.11
CA LEU A 93 -9.50 -8.30 11.29
C LEU A 93 -10.33 -9.31 12.05
N ALA A 94 -9.77 -9.96 13.07
CA ALA A 94 -10.53 -10.87 13.94
C ALA A 94 -11.61 -10.11 14.73
N LEU A 95 -11.35 -8.85 15.08
CA LEU A 95 -12.28 -7.97 15.78
C LEU A 95 -13.27 -7.26 14.83
N LYS A 96 -12.81 -6.91 13.61
CA LYS A 96 -13.61 -6.23 12.57
C LYS A 96 -13.31 -6.84 11.19
N PRO A 97 -14.00 -7.94 10.78
CA PRO A 97 -13.67 -8.69 9.56
C PRO A 97 -13.70 -7.88 8.26
N GLY A 98 -14.56 -6.87 8.15
CA GLY A 98 -14.67 -5.98 6.98
C GLY A 98 -13.80 -4.73 7.03
N TYR A 99 -12.68 -4.74 7.74
CA TYR A 99 -11.79 -3.57 7.89
C TYR A 99 -10.91 -3.40 6.64
N SER A 100 -11.42 -2.67 5.65
CA SER A 100 -10.79 -2.55 4.31
C SER A 100 -9.39 -1.96 4.34
N GLU A 101 -9.13 -0.98 5.21
CA GLU A 101 -7.81 -0.37 5.36
C GLU A 101 -6.78 -1.40 5.85
N VAL A 102 -7.18 -2.26 6.80
CA VAL A 102 -6.33 -3.35 7.30
C VAL A 102 -6.08 -4.40 6.21
N GLN A 103 -7.11 -4.77 5.46
CA GLN A 103 -6.99 -5.69 4.32
C GLN A 103 -6.03 -5.11 3.28
N ASN A 104 -6.12 -3.81 2.98
CA ASN A 104 -5.18 -3.16 2.07
C ASN A 104 -3.73 -3.19 2.58
N TYR A 105 -3.49 -2.93 3.87
CA TYR A 105 -2.13 -3.01 4.43
C TYR A 105 -1.56 -4.44 4.38
N LEU A 106 -2.36 -5.45 4.72
CA LEU A 106 -1.95 -6.85 4.55
C LEU A 106 -1.63 -7.16 3.09
N GLY A 107 -2.47 -6.71 2.16
CA GLY A 107 -2.21 -6.84 0.74
C GLY A 107 -0.86 -6.24 0.33
N VAL A 108 -0.51 -5.06 0.83
CA VAL A 108 0.78 -4.40 0.56
C VAL A 108 1.95 -5.24 1.12
N ILE A 109 1.86 -5.73 2.36
CA ILE A 109 2.92 -6.54 2.96
C ILE A 109 3.12 -7.86 2.17
N TYR A 110 2.03 -8.50 1.74
CA TYR A 110 2.11 -9.72 0.92
C TYR A 110 2.69 -9.43 -0.47
N LEU A 111 2.36 -8.27 -1.06
CA LEU A 111 2.95 -7.79 -2.32
C LEU A 111 4.47 -7.61 -2.20
N GLU A 112 4.94 -6.95 -1.15
CA GLU A 112 6.37 -6.74 -0.87
C GLU A 112 7.13 -8.06 -0.64
N LYS A 113 6.46 -9.07 -0.06
CA LYS A 113 7.00 -10.42 0.12
C LYS A 113 6.95 -11.28 -1.16
N GLY A 114 6.44 -10.76 -2.28
CA GLY A 114 6.26 -11.52 -3.52
C GLY A 114 5.15 -12.58 -3.45
N GLN A 115 4.30 -12.52 -2.44
CA GLN A 115 3.18 -13.44 -2.23
C GLN A 115 1.94 -12.93 -2.97
N TRP A 116 2.05 -12.92 -4.31
CA TRP A 116 1.12 -12.24 -5.22
C TRP A 116 -0.34 -12.65 -5.04
N ASP A 117 -0.62 -13.95 -4.92
CA ASP A 117 -2.01 -14.44 -4.80
C ASP A 117 -2.65 -14.01 -3.48
N GLY A 118 -1.90 -14.07 -2.39
CA GLY A 118 -2.36 -13.55 -1.09
C GLY A 118 -2.62 -12.05 -1.12
N ALA A 119 -1.72 -11.28 -1.76
CA ALA A 119 -1.88 -9.85 -1.93
C ALA A 119 -3.17 -9.52 -2.72
N ILE A 120 -3.38 -10.19 -3.86
CA ILE A 120 -4.58 -10.01 -4.70
C ILE A 120 -5.86 -10.31 -3.91
N GLN A 121 -5.85 -11.36 -3.08
CA GLN A 121 -7.03 -11.70 -2.28
C GLN A 121 -7.35 -10.60 -1.27
N TYR A 122 -6.37 -10.14 -0.49
CA TYR A 122 -6.58 -9.07 0.47
C TYR A 122 -7.05 -7.76 -0.17
N PHE A 123 -6.51 -7.38 -1.32
CA PHE A 123 -6.99 -6.20 -2.04
C PHE A 123 -8.42 -6.37 -2.56
N LYS A 124 -8.80 -7.55 -3.03
CA LYS A 124 -10.18 -7.85 -3.44
C LYS A 124 -11.14 -7.81 -2.26
N ASP A 125 -10.72 -8.32 -1.10
CA ASP A 125 -11.51 -8.25 0.12
C ASP A 125 -11.74 -6.78 0.52
N ALA A 126 -10.71 -5.93 0.45
CA ALA A 126 -10.86 -4.49 0.68
C ALA A 126 -11.86 -3.84 -0.30
N LEU A 127 -11.80 -4.20 -1.58
CA LEU A 127 -12.69 -3.71 -2.62
C LEU A 127 -14.13 -4.23 -2.49
N SER A 128 -14.38 -5.29 -1.72
CA SER A 128 -15.73 -5.80 -1.47
C SER A 128 -16.58 -4.85 -0.65
N ASN A 129 -15.97 -3.94 0.10
CA ASN A 129 -16.65 -2.89 0.84
C ASN A 129 -16.90 -1.68 -0.09
N PRO A 130 -18.16 -1.34 -0.41
CA PRO A 130 -18.48 -0.22 -1.28
C PRO A 130 -18.12 1.16 -0.69
N LEU A 131 -17.89 1.22 0.63
CA LEU A 131 -17.50 2.44 1.35
C LEU A 131 -15.98 2.57 1.52
N TYR A 132 -15.20 1.68 0.91
CA TYR A 132 -13.74 1.78 0.97
C TYR A 132 -13.26 3.06 0.27
N GLU A 133 -12.51 3.90 1.01
CA GLU A 133 -12.19 5.27 0.57
C GLU A 133 -11.16 5.35 -0.56
N THR A 134 -10.25 4.37 -0.67
CA THR A 134 -9.17 4.39 -1.66
C THR A 134 -9.14 3.16 -2.56
N PRO A 135 -10.25 2.89 -3.29
CA PRO A 135 -10.36 1.71 -4.15
C PRO A 135 -9.38 1.72 -5.32
N ASP A 136 -8.97 2.89 -5.80
CA ASP A 136 -7.94 3.07 -6.82
C ASP A 136 -6.58 2.55 -6.37
N LYS A 137 -6.20 2.71 -5.09
CA LYS A 137 -4.96 2.12 -4.54
C LYS A 137 -4.99 0.60 -4.56
N ALA A 138 -6.10 -0.01 -4.13
CA ALA A 138 -6.22 -1.46 -4.16
C ALA A 138 -6.17 -2.00 -5.59
N LEU A 139 -6.85 -1.36 -6.54
CA LEU A 139 -6.81 -1.73 -7.96
C LEU A 139 -5.40 -1.59 -8.54
N PHE A 140 -4.70 -0.49 -8.25
CA PHE A 140 -3.31 -0.30 -8.64
C PHE A 140 -2.42 -1.42 -8.11
N ASN A 141 -2.52 -1.73 -6.82
CA ASN A 141 -1.73 -2.78 -6.18
C ASN A 141 -2.06 -4.19 -6.73
N ILE A 142 -3.32 -4.47 -7.10
CA ILE A 142 -3.67 -5.69 -7.83
C ILE A 142 -2.96 -5.72 -9.18
N GLY A 143 -2.93 -4.61 -9.91
CA GLY A 143 -2.18 -4.48 -11.15
C GLY A 143 -0.70 -4.80 -10.97
N MET A 144 -0.09 -4.27 -9.91
CA MET A 144 1.30 -4.54 -9.54
C MET A 144 1.54 -6.02 -9.18
N ALA A 145 0.61 -6.65 -8.46
CA ALA A 145 0.70 -8.08 -8.15
C ALA A 145 0.62 -8.95 -9.41
N TYR A 146 -0.26 -8.63 -10.37
CA TYR A 146 -0.31 -9.32 -11.65
C TYR A 146 0.93 -9.05 -12.52
N GLN A 147 1.51 -7.85 -12.46
CA GLN A 147 2.81 -7.58 -13.08
C GLN A 147 3.91 -8.49 -12.49
N GLY A 148 3.98 -8.63 -11.17
CA GLY A 148 4.90 -9.56 -10.50
C GLY A 148 4.70 -11.02 -10.91
N LYS A 149 3.46 -11.44 -11.16
CA LYS A 149 3.11 -12.76 -11.73
C LYS A 149 3.41 -12.87 -13.23
N LYS A 150 3.76 -11.78 -13.90
CA LYS A 150 3.88 -11.69 -15.37
C LYS A 150 2.58 -11.96 -16.14
N ASP A 151 1.43 -11.81 -15.47
CA ASP A 151 0.11 -11.82 -16.10
C ASP A 151 -0.21 -10.39 -16.57
N PHE A 152 0.45 -10.00 -17.66
CA PHE A 152 0.48 -8.61 -18.13
C PHE A 152 -0.90 -8.12 -18.58
N ASP A 153 -1.74 -8.99 -19.11
CA ASP A 153 -3.09 -8.62 -19.54
C ASP A 153 -3.95 -8.22 -18.36
N LYS A 154 -3.92 -9.00 -17.28
CA LYS A 154 -4.63 -8.63 -16.06
C LYS A 154 -4.01 -7.41 -15.38
N ALA A 155 -2.67 -7.28 -15.39
CA ALA A 155 -1.99 -6.12 -14.85
C ALA A 155 -2.48 -4.84 -15.55
N LEU A 156 -2.47 -4.78 -16.87
CA LEU A 156 -2.96 -3.64 -17.65
C LEU A 156 -4.45 -3.36 -17.38
N LYS A 157 -5.27 -4.40 -17.30
CA LYS A 157 -6.70 -4.26 -17.00
C LYS A 157 -6.91 -3.56 -15.65
N TYR A 158 -6.28 -4.05 -14.58
CA TYR A 158 -6.45 -3.47 -13.23
C TYR A 158 -5.84 -2.07 -13.11
N LEU A 159 -4.73 -1.79 -13.79
CA LEU A 159 -4.16 -0.45 -13.85
C LEU A 159 -5.09 0.54 -14.58
N GLU A 160 -5.75 0.12 -15.66
CA GLU A 160 -6.74 0.93 -16.36
C GLU A 160 -7.99 1.17 -15.47
N GLU A 161 -8.45 0.16 -14.75
CA GLU A 161 -9.51 0.30 -13.76
C GLU A 161 -9.14 1.30 -12.66
N ALA A 162 -7.89 1.24 -12.14
CA ALA A 162 -7.37 2.17 -11.15
C ALA A 162 -7.34 3.60 -11.68
N LYS A 163 -6.88 3.80 -12.92
CA LYS A 163 -6.81 5.10 -13.60
C LYS A 163 -8.18 5.78 -13.73
N ASN A 164 -9.22 4.98 -13.93
CA ASN A 164 -10.59 5.47 -14.13
C ASN A 164 -11.41 5.54 -12.83
N LYS A 165 -10.91 4.97 -11.71
CA LYS A 165 -11.63 4.99 -10.43
C LYS A 165 -11.52 6.35 -9.75
N ARG A 166 -12.58 6.73 -9.03
CA ARG A 166 -12.60 7.95 -8.21
C ARG A 166 -12.82 7.59 -6.73
N PRO A 167 -12.16 8.29 -5.80
CA PRO A 167 -11.18 9.36 -6.02
C PRO A 167 -9.89 8.83 -6.65
N ASN A 168 -9.12 9.70 -7.34
CA ASN A 168 -7.78 9.36 -7.84
C ASN A 168 -6.75 9.68 -6.76
N THR A 169 -6.45 8.74 -5.90
CA THR A 169 -5.42 8.88 -4.87
C THR A 169 -4.05 8.41 -5.36
N VAL A 170 -4.03 7.54 -6.38
CA VAL A 170 -2.80 7.16 -7.10
C VAL A 170 -2.55 8.14 -8.24
N PRO A 171 -1.35 8.76 -8.33
CA PRO A 171 -1.03 9.65 -9.44
C PRO A 171 -1.14 8.95 -10.80
N ILE A 172 -1.89 9.56 -11.73
CA ILE A 172 -2.10 9.00 -13.08
C ILE A 172 -0.76 8.80 -13.81
N ALA A 173 0.21 9.71 -13.60
CA ALA A 173 1.54 9.57 -14.18
C ALA A 173 2.25 8.28 -13.73
N LEU A 174 2.06 7.87 -12.46
CA LEU A 174 2.62 6.63 -11.93
C LEU A 174 1.93 5.41 -12.53
N ILE A 175 0.61 5.45 -12.71
CA ILE A 175 -0.12 4.37 -13.38
C ILE A 175 0.36 4.23 -14.83
N ASP A 176 0.47 5.33 -15.57
CA ASP A 176 0.96 5.32 -16.94
C ASP A 176 2.42 4.84 -17.04
N LEU A 177 3.27 5.19 -16.06
CA LEU A 177 4.63 4.63 -15.97
C LEU A 177 4.59 3.09 -15.92
N HIS A 178 3.80 2.51 -15.01
CA HIS A 178 3.71 1.05 -14.88
C HIS A 178 3.10 0.38 -16.10
N MET A 179 2.08 0.98 -16.72
CA MET A 179 1.53 0.48 -17.98
C MET A 179 2.58 0.51 -19.10
N GLY A 180 3.40 1.55 -19.15
CA GLY A 180 4.53 1.65 -20.08
C GLY A 180 5.58 0.56 -19.85
N LEU A 181 5.95 0.30 -18.60
CA LEU A 181 6.90 -0.76 -18.24
C LEU A 181 6.36 -2.15 -18.63
N ILE A 182 5.10 -2.44 -18.37
CA ILE A 182 4.45 -3.70 -18.77
C ILE A 182 4.49 -3.87 -20.28
N CYS A 183 4.11 -2.84 -21.06
CA CYS A 183 4.17 -2.89 -22.52
C CYS A 183 5.61 -3.08 -23.03
N TYR A 184 6.59 -2.46 -22.37
CA TYR A 184 8.00 -2.65 -22.68
C TYR A 184 8.43 -4.11 -22.46
N ASP A 185 8.06 -4.71 -21.34
CA ASP A 185 8.37 -6.10 -20.99
C ASP A 185 7.68 -7.10 -21.96
N GLN A 186 6.50 -6.76 -22.48
CA GLN A 186 5.82 -7.52 -23.53
C GLN A 186 6.46 -7.35 -24.92
N GLY A 187 7.40 -6.42 -25.09
CA GLY A 187 8.01 -6.09 -26.38
C GLY A 187 7.15 -5.17 -27.27
N ASP A 188 6.01 -4.67 -26.77
CA ASP A 188 5.21 -3.66 -27.47
C ASP A 188 5.77 -2.26 -27.21
N PHE A 189 6.94 -1.99 -27.77
CA PHE A 189 7.65 -0.73 -27.58
C PHE A 189 6.89 0.49 -28.10
N LYS A 190 6.05 0.32 -29.12
CA LYS A 190 5.19 1.40 -29.61
C LYS A 190 4.17 1.83 -28.56
N LYS A 191 3.49 0.85 -27.96
CA LYS A 191 2.52 1.10 -26.90
C LYS A 191 3.20 1.64 -25.63
N ALA A 192 4.39 1.10 -25.29
CA ALA A 192 5.21 1.60 -24.20
C ALA A 192 5.53 3.10 -24.36
N THR A 193 5.95 3.55 -25.58
CA THR A 193 6.20 4.98 -25.82
C THR A 193 4.95 5.84 -25.63
N THR A 194 3.76 5.32 -25.92
CA THR A 194 2.50 6.06 -25.72
C THR A 194 2.24 6.32 -24.23
N TYR A 195 2.37 5.28 -23.41
CA TYR A 195 2.16 5.40 -21.96
C TYR A 195 3.24 6.26 -21.30
N PHE A 196 4.52 6.07 -21.63
CA PHE A 196 5.58 6.92 -21.08
C PHE A 196 5.41 8.40 -21.43
N LYS A 197 5.01 8.71 -22.66
CA LYS A 197 4.69 10.10 -23.05
C LYS A 197 3.50 10.66 -22.28
N SER A 198 2.46 9.87 -22.04
CA SER A 198 1.32 10.27 -21.22
C SER A 198 1.76 10.55 -19.78
N SER A 199 2.60 9.70 -19.20
CA SER A 199 3.19 9.88 -17.88
C SER A 199 3.98 11.18 -17.79
N ILE A 200 4.91 11.43 -18.73
CA ILE A 200 5.74 12.65 -18.79
C ILE A 200 4.88 13.92 -18.95
N LYS A 201 3.81 13.83 -19.74
CA LYS A 201 2.87 14.94 -19.93
C LYS A 201 2.16 15.33 -18.63
N THR A 202 1.83 14.31 -17.81
CA THR A 202 1.12 14.48 -16.54
C THR A 202 2.07 14.90 -15.41
N ASP A 203 3.27 14.30 -15.36
CA ASP A 203 4.34 14.64 -14.42
C ASP A 203 5.69 14.67 -15.15
N PRO A 204 6.16 15.85 -15.57
CA PRO A 204 7.45 16.02 -16.23
C PRO A 204 8.66 15.64 -15.37
N ASN A 205 8.51 15.60 -14.04
CA ASN A 205 9.58 15.28 -13.07
C ASN A 205 9.72 13.78 -12.82
N LEU A 206 8.80 12.96 -13.32
CA LEU A 206 8.90 11.50 -13.22
C LEU A 206 9.92 10.97 -14.23
N LEU A 207 11.21 11.15 -13.89
CA LEU A 207 12.34 10.85 -14.80
C LEU A 207 12.41 9.37 -15.21
N GLN A 208 11.85 8.46 -14.42
CA GLN A 208 11.71 7.04 -14.76
C GLN A 208 10.94 6.84 -16.06
N SER A 209 9.91 7.65 -16.30
CA SER A 209 9.12 7.60 -17.55
C SER A 209 9.94 8.05 -18.75
N ARG A 210 10.80 9.08 -18.58
CA ARG A 210 11.75 9.48 -19.63
C ARG A 210 12.77 8.38 -19.94
N TYR A 211 13.27 7.73 -18.90
CA TYR A 211 14.21 6.63 -19.08
C TYR A 211 13.59 5.47 -19.85
N GLY A 212 12.39 5.04 -19.45
CA GLY A 212 11.62 4.02 -20.16
C GLY A 212 11.30 4.41 -21.62
N LEU A 213 10.99 5.69 -21.86
CA LEU A 213 10.77 6.23 -23.22
C LEU A 213 12.05 6.13 -24.06
N GLY A 214 13.20 6.54 -23.50
CA GLY A 214 14.51 6.43 -24.16
C GLY A 214 14.86 4.99 -24.53
N LEU A 215 14.68 4.05 -23.59
CA LEU A 215 14.89 2.62 -23.84
C LEU A 215 13.94 2.09 -24.94
N SER A 216 12.68 2.51 -24.91
CA SER A 216 11.70 2.12 -25.93
C SER A 216 12.09 2.62 -27.32
N TYR A 217 12.61 3.85 -27.43
CA TYR A 217 13.11 4.37 -28.69
C TYR A 217 14.32 3.59 -29.21
N LEU A 218 15.24 3.14 -28.34
CA LEU A 218 16.33 2.27 -28.76
C LEU A 218 15.82 0.95 -29.36
N LYS A 219 14.82 0.35 -28.72
CA LYS A 219 14.19 -0.88 -29.24
C LYS A 219 13.45 -0.66 -30.56
N LEU A 220 13.00 0.56 -30.82
CA LEU A 220 12.35 0.97 -32.08
C LEU A 220 13.38 1.47 -33.14
N ASN A 221 14.68 1.34 -32.86
CA ASN A 221 15.77 1.79 -33.73
C ASN A 221 15.73 3.31 -34.02
N ASP A 222 15.33 4.12 -33.03
CA ASP A 222 15.32 5.59 -33.10
C ASP A 222 16.31 6.18 -32.05
N PRO A 223 17.62 6.08 -32.29
CA PRO A 223 18.63 6.51 -31.33
C PRO A 223 18.64 8.02 -31.06
N GLU A 224 18.18 8.85 -32.01
CA GLU A 224 18.18 10.30 -31.84
C GLU A 224 17.13 10.75 -30.83
N LYS A 225 15.93 10.13 -30.87
CA LYS A 225 14.94 10.37 -29.81
C LYS A 225 15.38 9.81 -28.46
N ALA A 226 16.03 8.65 -28.43
CA ALA A 226 16.59 8.10 -27.19
C ALA A 226 17.61 9.05 -26.57
N LYS A 227 18.56 9.59 -27.36
CA LYS A 227 19.54 10.59 -26.89
C LYS A 227 18.86 11.80 -26.27
N THR A 228 17.79 12.31 -26.87
CA THR A 228 17.05 13.46 -26.37
C THR A 228 16.50 13.19 -24.97
N GLU A 229 15.91 12.00 -24.75
CA GLU A 229 15.34 11.66 -23.44
C GLU A 229 16.45 11.43 -22.39
N PHE A 230 17.52 10.70 -22.72
CA PHE A 230 18.62 10.51 -21.78
C PHE A 230 19.35 11.80 -21.41
N LYS A 231 19.54 12.70 -22.38
CA LYS A 231 20.14 14.02 -22.14
C LYS A 231 19.31 14.83 -21.14
N ALA A 232 18.00 14.86 -21.31
CA ALA A 232 17.08 15.54 -20.40
C ALA A 232 17.17 15.00 -18.96
N ILE A 233 17.39 13.68 -18.77
CA ILE A 233 17.58 13.08 -17.44
C ILE A 233 18.91 13.51 -16.83
N VAL A 234 20.00 13.47 -17.62
CA VAL A 234 21.34 13.86 -17.16
C VAL A 234 21.37 15.35 -16.77
N GLU A 235 20.65 16.20 -17.50
CA GLU A 235 20.56 17.63 -17.18
C GLU A 235 19.73 17.88 -15.90
N ALA A 236 18.66 17.12 -15.70
CA ALA A 236 17.76 17.30 -14.56
C ALA A 236 18.31 16.72 -13.24
N ALA A 237 19.02 15.60 -13.30
CA ALA A 237 19.42 14.84 -12.11
C ALA A 237 20.78 14.11 -12.28
N PRO A 238 21.88 14.81 -12.57
CA PRO A 238 23.18 14.21 -12.96
C PRO A 238 23.78 13.29 -11.88
N ASP A 239 23.56 13.60 -10.60
CA ASP A 239 24.19 12.90 -9.48
C ASP A 239 23.39 11.70 -8.97
N THR A 240 22.15 11.49 -9.47
CA THR A 240 21.31 10.35 -9.10
C THR A 240 21.76 9.09 -9.82
N GLU A 241 21.38 7.91 -9.29
CA GLU A 241 21.65 6.63 -9.98
C GLU A 241 21.01 6.61 -11.39
N LEU A 242 19.77 7.11 -11.51
CA LEU A 242 19.12 7.20 -12.82
C LEU A 242 19.84 8.14 -13.79
N GLY A 243 20.37 9.28 -13.29
CA GLY A 243 21.18 10.20 -14.07
C GLY A 243 22.47 9.55 -14.57
N LYS A 244 23.16 8.78 -13.73
CA LYS A 244 24.37 8.01 -14.10
C LYS A 244 24.06 6.93 -15.14
N GLU A 245 22.94 6.19 -14.98
CA GLU A 245 22.48 5.21 -15.96
C GLU A 245 22.12 5.85 -17.31
N ALA A 246 21.42 6.97 -17.29
CA ALA A 246 21.10 7.73 -18.49
C ALA A 246 22.37 8.23 -19.19
N LYS A 247 23.36 8.73 -18.44
CA LYS A 247 24.67 9.14 -18.97
C LYS A 247 25.40 7.97 -19.64
N LYS A 248 25.46 6.82 -18.99
CA LYS A 248 26.07 5.61 -19.57
C LYS A 248 25.38 5.20 -20.89
N SER A 249 24.04 5.28 -20.94
CA SER A 249 23.27 5.00 -22.15
C SER A 249 23.58 6.03 -23.25
N LEU A 250 23.67 7.30 -22.90
CA LEU A 250 24.03 8.39 -23.82
C LEU A 250 25.43 8.22 -24.38
N ASP A 251 26.43 7.95 -23.53
CA ASP A 251 27.83 7.77 -23.92
C ASP A 251 28.00 6.56 -24.87
N SER A 252 27.26 5.47 -24.64
CA SER A 252 27.28 4.31 -25.53
C SER A 252 26.70 4.61 -26.91
N LEU A 253 25.69 5.47 -27.01
CA LEU A 253 25.12 5.92 -28.28
C LEU A 253 26.07 6.85 -29.06
N VAL A 254 26.83 7.68 -28.35
CA VAL A 254 27.81 8.59 -28.97
C VAL A 254 29.04 7.83 -29.45
N SER A 255 29.50 6.82 -28.70
CA SER A 255 30.67 6.02 -29.04
C SER A 255 30.42 4.95 -30.12
N GLY A 256 29.19 4.78 -30.59
CA GLY A 256 28.83 3.77 -31.57
C GLY A 256 28.93 2.32 -31.07
N ARG A 257 29.10 2.10 -29.77
CA ARG A 257 29.11 0.77 -29.16
C ARG A 257 27.65 0.33 -28.93
N ARG A 258 27.23 -0.67 -29.68
CA ARG A 258 25.95 -1.36 -29.50
C ARG A 258 26.04 -2.41 -28.40
#